data_4a73cc9c151d8233541a90fd4eb4bd66
#
_entry.id   4a73cc9c151d8233541a90fd4eb4bd66
#
_cell.length_a   1.000
_cell.length_b   1.000
_cell.length_c   1.000
_cell.angle_alpha   90.00
_cell.angle_beta   90.00
_cell.angle_gamma   90.00
#
_symmetry.space_group_name_H-M   'P 1'
#
loop_
_entity.id
_entity.type
_entity.pdbx_description
1 polymer ?
#
loop_
_entity_poly.entity_id
_entity_poly.type
_entity_poly.pdbx_seq_one_letter_code
_entity_poly.pdbx_strand_id
1 'polypeptide(L)'
;MQLSIIIPVYGSPESIKELCERVSTSLRGLVDSFEIILVDDECPDDSWSEIKKTTQTLPNVIGLKLSRNFGQHKAICAGLHESKGDYCVVMDCDLQDLPEDIPTLYEKAKEGNDVVLGQRIERQDKKFKVLKSKVFYYFFNLLSGLNSDPTVANFSIISRKVVTAYLSFKEQDIDYTNVINWLGFDAVKIPVRHAERKYGESSYNYWKLME
;
A
#
# COMPACT_ATOMS: atom_id res chain seq x y z
N MET A 1 4.31 15.97 -11.59
CA MET A 1 4.78 14.80 -10.81
C MET A 1 4.17 13.56 -11.42
N GLN A 2 5.00 12.60 -11.85
CA GLN A 2 4.46 11.40 -12.53
C GLN A 2 3.99 10.33 -11.55
N LEU A 3 4.77 10.08 -10.49
CA LEU A 3 4.43 9.07 -9.49
C LEU A 3 4.50 9.62 -8.06
N SER A 4 3.54 9.20 -7.22
CA SER A 4 3.61 9.31 -5.76
C SER A 4 3.58 7.90 -5.17
N ILE A 5 4.53 7.57 -4.29
CA ILE A 5 4.59 6.29 -3.61
C ILE A 5 4.16 6.51 -2.17
N ILE A 6 3.02 5.95 -1.79
CA ILE A 6 2.40 6.11 -0.47
C ILE A 6 2.73 4.88 0.37
N ILE A 7 3.38 5.10 1.50
CA ILE A 7 3.86 4.06 2.41
C ILE A 7 3.37 4.36 3.82
N PRO A 8 2.30 3.69 4.27
CA PRO A 8 1.91 3.75 5.68
C PRO A 8 2.97 3.05 6.53
N VAL A 9 3.39 3.70 7.61
CA VAL A 9 4.43 3.20 8.51
C VAL A 9 3.83 2.96 9.89
N TYR A 10 3.97 1.72 10.38
CA TYR A 10 3.68 1.35 11.77
C TYR A 10 4.61 0.22 12.20
N GLY A 11 5.66 0.59 12.93
CA GLY A 11 6.76 -0.32 13.27
C GLY A 11 7.77 -0.52 12.13
N SER A 12 8.87 -1.19 12.41
CA SER A 12 9.95 -1.50 11.45
C SER A 12 10.76 -0.28 11.00
N PRO A 13 11.33 0.53 11.92
CA PRO A 13 12.17 1.68 11.57
C PRO A 13 13.37 1.28 10.68
N GLU A 14 13.87 0.05 10.82
CA GLU A 14 15.02 -0.47 10.09
C GLU A 14 14.76 -0.61 8.57
N SER A 15 13.51 -0.77 8.16
CA SER A 15 13.14 -0.94 6.75
C SER A 15 13.04 0.38 5.98
N ILE A 16 12.79 1.50 6.66
CA ILE A 16 12.40 2.79 6.05
C ILE A 16 13.44 3.26 5.03
N LYS A 17 14.70 3.35 5.46
CA LYS A 17 15.77 3.84 4.59
C LYS A 17 16.01 2.90 3.41
N GLU A 18 16.14 1.59 3.66
CA GLU A 18 16.33 0.58 2.61
C GLU A 18 15.19 0.62 1.59
N LEU A 19 13.95 0.72 2.06
CA LEU A 19 12.77 0.79 1.20
C LEU A 19 12.82 2.02 0.28
N CYS A 20 13.09 3.21 0.83
CA CYS A 20 13.18 4.44 0.04
C CYS A 20 14.30 4.40 -0.99
N GLU A 21 15.47 3.83 -0.65
CA GLU A 21 16.58 3.66 -1.57
C GLU A 21 16.25 2.68 -2.70
N ARG A 22 15.57 1.56 -2.40
CA ARG A 22 15.12 0.57 -3.39
C ARG A 22 14.04 1.15 -4.31
N VAL A 23 13.05 1.87 -3.76
CA VAL A 23 12.05 2.60 -4.56
C VAL A 23 12.73 3.58 -5.50
N SER A 24 13.65 4.40 -4.98
CA SER A 24 14.37 5.38 -5.79
C SER A 24 15.20 4.73 -6.91
N THR A 25 15.79 3.57 -6.62
CA THR A 25 16.55 2.80 -7.61
C THR A 25 15.66 2.21 -8.68
N SER A 26 14.50 1.66 -8.30
CA SER A 26 13.54 1.04 -9.24
C SER A 26 12.89 2.06 -10.18
N LEU A 27 12.79 3.33 -9.75
CA LEU A 27 12.18 4.40 -10.55
C LEU A 27 13.19 5.21 -11.37
N ARG A 28 14.49 4.99 -11.15
CA ARG A 28 15.56 5.72 -11.86
C ARG A 28 15.51 5.42 -13.37
N GLY A 29 15.32 6.47 -14.16
CA GLY A 29 15.21 6.35 -15.62
C GLY A 29 13.86 5.83 -16.13
N LEU A 30 12.93 5.48 -15.25
CA LEU A 30 11.56 5.09 -15.60
C LEU A 30 10.64 6.32 -15.68
N VAL A 31 10.80 7.26 -14.76
CA VAL A 31 10.01 8.48 -14.66
C VAL A 31 10.90 9.69 -14.42
N ASP A 32 10.48 10.85 -14.92
CA ASP A 32 11.23 12.11 -14.76
C ASP A 32 11.09 12.69 -13.34
N SER A 33 9.98 12.40 -12.67
CA SER A 33 9.71 12.93 -11.33
C SER A 33 8.84 12.01 -10.51
N PHE A 34 9.23 11.80 -9.26
CA PHE A 34 8.45 11.03 -8.28
C PHE A 34 8.68 11.56 -6.86
N GLU A 35 7.75 11.23 -5.97
CA GLU A 35 7.83 11.48 -4.54
C GLU A 35 7.52 10.21 -3.77
N ILE A 36 8.09 10.07 -2.57
CA ILE A 36 7.80 9.01 -1.62
C ILE A 36 7.20 9.65 -0.38
N ILE A 37 5.99 9.27 -0.02
CA ILE A 37 5.25 9.81 1.11
C ILE A 37 5.17 8.73 2.19
N LEU A 38 5.97 8.90 3.24
CA LEU A 38 5.98 8.05 4.42
C LEU A 38 4.98 8.61 5.43
N VAL A 39 3.99 7.83 5.81
CA VAL A 39 2.95 8.26 6.77
C VAL A 39 3.11 7.49 8.07
N ASP A 40 3.67 8.14 9.10
CA ASP A 40 3.79 7.61 10.46
C ASP A 40 2.43 7.61 11.15
N ASP A 41 1.89 6.43 11.42
CA ASP A 41 0.61 6.25 12.11
C ASP A 41 0.80 6.22 13.65
N GLU A 42 1.56 7.20 14.17
CA GLU A 42 1.95 7.33 15.57
C GLU A 42 2.61 6.04 16.09
N CYS A 43 3.73 5.68 15.46
CA CYS A 43 4.50 4.51 15.85
C CYS A 43 5.01 4.63 17.28
N PRO A 44 4.93 3.56 18.10
CA PRO A 44 5.45 3.57 19.47
C PRO A 44 6.98 3.46 19.55
N ASP A 45 7.64 3.31 18.41
CA ASP A 45 9.10 3.14 18.25
C ASP A 45 9.76 4.36 17.59
N ASP A 46 11.02 4.19 17.16
CA ASP A 46 11.82 5.26 16.55
C ASP A 46 11.51 5.53 15.06
N SER A 47 10.42 4.98 14.50
CA SER A 47 10.06 5.12 13.09
C SER A 47 10.01 6.58 12.64
N TRP A 48 9.37 7.47 13.43
CA TRP A 48 9.33 8.90 13.09
C TRP A 48 10.73 9.55 13.04
N SER A 49 11.62 9.14 13.94
CA SER A 49 13.00 9.62 13.93
C SER A 49 13.73 9.20 12.64
N GLU A 50 13.52 7.96 12.21
CA GLU A 50 14.12 7.44 10.98
C GLU A 50 13.53 8.09 9.73
N ILE A 51 12.21 8.34 9.69
CA ILE A 51 11.58 9.12 8.62
C ILE A 51 12.24 10.50 8.51
N LYS A 52 12.40 11.24 9.61
CA LYS A 52 13.06 12.56 9.59
C LYS A 52 14.49 12.51 9.06
N LYS A 53 15.28 11.50 9.41
CA LYS A 53 16.64 11.33 8.87
C LYS A 53 16.60 11.02 7.37
N THR A 54 15.67 10.19 6.94
CA THR A 54 15.51 9.81 5.53
C THR A 54 15.12 11.01 4.68
N THR A 55 14.22 11.89 5.17
CA THR A 55 13.84 13.12 4.45
C THR A 55 15.00 14.11 4.29
N GLN A 56 15.98 14.09 5.20
CA GLN A 56 17.18 14.94 5.08
C GLN A 56 18.18 14.42 4.04
N THR A 57 18.19 13.12 3.79
CA THR A 57 19.14 12.47 2.87
C THR A 57 18.58 12.25 1.46
N LEU A 58 17.28 12.10 1.33
CA LEU A 58 16.58 11.85 0.07
C LEU A 58 15.55 12.98 -0.18
N PRO A 59 15.84 13.92 -1.11
CA PRO A 59 15.02 15.13 -1.32
C PRO A 59 13.61 14.85 -1.86
N ASN A 60 13.39 13.67 -2.41
CA ASN A 60 12.09 13.22 -2.92
C ASN A 60 11.25 12.47 -1.87
N VAL A 61 11.71 12.38 -0.62
CA VAL A 61 10.97 11.75 0.49
C VAL A 61 10.28 12.80 1.34
N ILE A 62 9.01 12.61 1.61
CA ILE A 62 8.14 13.45 2.46
C ILE A 62 7.70 12.60 3.65
N GLY A 63 7.81 13.13 4.85
CA GLY A 63 7.30 12.50 6.08
C GLY A 63 6.04 13.20 6.55
N LEU A 64 4.99 12.43 6.80
CA LEU A 64 3.77 12.87 7.47
C LEU A 64 3.65 12.14 8.80
N LYS A 65 3.26 12.84 9.87
CA LYS A 65 2.99 12.23 11.16
C LYS A 65 1.54 12.44 11.55
N LEU A 66 0.83 11.36 11.83
CA LEU A 66 -0.52 11.43 12.38
C LEU A 66 -0.48 11.70 13.89
N SER A 67 -1.52 12.33 14.42
CA SER A 67 -1.60 12.72 15.84
C SER A 67 -1.86 11.56 16.80
N ARG A 68 -2.29 10.40 16.29
CA ARG A 68 -2.46 9.13 16.99
C ARG A 68 -2.50 8.00 15.99
N ASN A 69 -2.48 6.75 16.44
CA ASN A 69 -2.76 5.61 15.58
C ASN A 69 -4.23 5.62 15.14
N PHE A 70 -4.44 5.78 13.83
CA PHE A 70 -5.75 5.73 13.16
C PHE A 70 -5.95 4.47 12.34
N GLY A 71 -4.91 3.66 12.17
CA GLY A 71 -4.87 2.47 11.35
C GLY A 71 -4.40 2.72 9.91
N GLN A 72 -3.92 1.63 9.29
CA GLN A 72 -3.26 1.64 7.98
C GLN A 72 -4.06 2.37 6.89
N HIS A 73 -5.37 2.14 6.82
CA HIS A 73 -6.22 2.73 5.77
C HIS A 73 -6.34 4.25 5.89
N LYS A 74 -6.34 4.79 7.12
CA LYS A 74 -6.33 6.25 7.34
C LYS A 74 -4.97 6.85 7.01
N ALA A 75 -3.88 6.14 7.30
CA ALA A 75 -2.54 6.54 6.89
C ALA A 75 -2.40 6.57 5.37
N ILE A 76 -2.93 5.55 4.65
CA ILE A 76 -3.00 5.55 3.19
C ILE A 76 -3.80 6.77 2.70
N CYS A 77 -4.98 7.04 3.26
CA CYS A 77 -5.83 8.17 2.90
C CYS A 77 -5.08 9.51 3.07
N ALA A 78 -4.37 9.70 4.19
CA ALA A 78 -3.57 10.91 4.43
C ALA A 78 -2.44 11.05 3.39
N GLY A 79 -1.75 9.98 3.04
CA GLY A 79 -0.72 9.98 2.00
C GLY A 79 -1.28 10.29 0.61
N LEU A 80 -2.42 9.71 0.25
CA LEU A 80 -3.12 10.00 -1.00
C LEU A 80 -3.57 11.46 -1.09
N HIS A 81 -4.00 12.06 0.02
CA HIS A 81 -4.40 13.46 0.08
C HIS A 81 -3.23 14.40 -0.24
N GLU A 82 -2.04 14.12 0.26
CA GLU A 82 -0.83 14.91 0.02
C GLU A 82 -0.17 14.64 -1.34
N SER A 83 -0.56 13.54 -2.00
CA SER A 83 0.09 13.08 -3.24
C SER A 83 -0.19 14.00 -4.43
N LYS A 84 0.83 14.19 -5.30
CA LYS A 84 0.79 15.07 -6.48
C LYS A 84 0.99 14.33 -7.81
N GLY A 85 1.29 13.02 -7.75
CA GLY A 85 1.56 12.21 -8.95
C GLY A 85 0.31 11.98 -9.80
N ASP A 86 0.51 11.80 -11.10
CA ASP A 86 -0.55 11.39 -12.04
C ASP A 86 -1.02 9.96 -11.72
N TYR A 87 -0.12 9.16 -11.17
CA TYR A 87 -0.40 7.85 -10.60
C TYR A 87 0.10 7.78 -9.16
N CYS A 88 -0.60 7.01 -8.32
CA CYS A 88 -0.22 6.74 -6.94
C CYS A 88 -0.01 5.24 -6.74
N VAL A 89 1.16 4.86 -6.22
CA VAL A 89 1.46 3.51 -5.76
C VAL A 89 1.22 3.47 -4.26
N VAL A 90 0.50 2.46 -3.79
CA VAL A 90 0.38 2.14 -2.36
C VAL A 90 1.14 0.86 -2.10
N MET A 91 2.00 0.82 -1.08
CA MET A 91 2.75 -0.36 -0.67
C MET A 91 3.05 -0.36 0.83
N ASP A 92 3.26 -1.54 1.40
CA ASP A 92 3.57 -1.69 2.82
C ASP A 92 5.06 -1.38 3.12
N CYS A 93 5.37 -0.99 4.38
CA CYS A 93 6.72 -0.59 4.77
C CYS A 93 7.67 -1.75 5.13
N ASP A 94 7.20 -3.00 5.18
CA ASP A 94 7.91 -4.15 5.74
C ASP A 94 8.80 -4.93 4.75
N LEU A 95 8.97 -4.41 3.53
CA LEU A 95 9.74 -5.01 2.44
C LEU A 95 9.20 -6.38 1.93
N GLN A 96 7.97 -6.76 2.30
CA GLN A 96 7.33 -7.94 1.74
C GLN A 96 6.88 -7.71 0.30
N ASP A 97 6.34 -6.52 0.00
CA ASP A 97 6.11 -6.06 -1.36
C ASP A 97 7.40 -5.47 -1.92
N LEU A 98 7.81 -5.91 -3.11
CA LEU A 98 9.11 -5.54 -3.66
C LEU A 98 9.01 -4.25 -4.51
N PRO A 99 9.78 -3.20 -4.18
CA PRO A 99 9.83 -1.97 -4.98
C PRO A 99 10.18 -2.20 -6.45
N GLU A 100 10.92 -3.27 -6.73
CA GLU A 100 11.33 -3.67 -8.08
C GLU A 100 10.17 -4.15 -8.95
N ASP A 101 8.97 -4.35 -8.40
CA ASP A 101 7.76 -4.67 -9.16
C ASP A 101 6.96 -3.41 -9.53
N ILE A 102 7.30 -2.22 -8.97
CA ILE A 102 6.64 -0.94 -9.32
C ILE A 102 6.72 -0.62 -10.82
N PRO A 103 7.85 -0.81 -11.51
CA PRO A 103 7.92 -0.60 -12.96
C PRO A 103 6.86 -1.39 -13.73
N THR A 104 6.64 -2.65 -13.37
CA THR A 104 5.65 -3.51 -14.04
C THR A 104 4.22 -3.01 -13.80
N LEU A 105 3.91 -2.57 -12.56
CA LEU A 105 2.62 -1.94 -12.25
C LEU A 105 2.42 -0.66 -13.07
N TYR A 106 3.46 0.19 -13.14
CA TYR A 106 3.39 1.46 -13.85
C TYR A 106 3.20 1.29 -15.36
N GLU A 107 3.97 0.39 -16.00
CA GLU A 107 3.78 0.10 -17.43
C GLU A 107 2.35 -0.40 -17.69
N LYS A 108 1.81 -1.25 -16.83
CA LYS A 108 0.44 -1.73 -16.96
C LYS A 108 -0.61 -0.62 -16.79
N ALA A 109 -0.36 0.34 -15.89
CA ALA A 109 -1.24 1.51 -15.73
C ALA A 109 -1.20 2.41 -16.98
N LYS A 110 -0.03 2.59 -17.61
CA LYS A 110 0.11 3.37 -18.85
C LYS A 110 -0.63 2.76 -20.06
N GLU A 111 -0.98 1.48 -20.03
CA GLU A 111 -1.84 0.87 -21.05
C GLU A 111 -3.30 1.37 -20.98
N GLY A 112 -3.63 2.26 -20.04
CA GLY A 112 -4.95 2.85 -19.87
C GLY A 112 -5.76 2.25 -18.71
N ASN A 113 -5.13 1.38 -17.88
CA ASN A 113 -5.81 0.82 -16.72
C ASN A 113 -5.82 1.82 -15.56
N ASP A 114 -7.00 2.18 -15.05
CA ASP A 114 -7.16 3.11 -13.93
C ASP A 114 -6.66 2.52 -12.60
N VAL A 115 -6.75 1.20 -12.45
CA VAL A 115 -6.35 0.44 -11.25
C VAL A 115 -5.55 -0.79 -11.67
N VAL A 116 -4.35 -0.96 -11.12
CA VAL A 116 -3.55 -2.20 -11.26
C VAL A 116 -3.24 -2.73 -9.87
N LEU A 117 -3.72 -3.94 -9.57
CA LEU A 117 -3.57 -4.60 -8.28
C LEU A 117 -2.48 -5.66 -8.34
N GLY A 118 -1.57 -5.63 -7.39
CA GLY A 118 -0.59 -6.69 -7.20
C GLY A 118 -1.25 -7.94 -6.62
N GLN A 119 -1.15 -9.06 -7.36
CA GLN A 119 -1.63 -10.37 -6.92
C GLN A 119 -0.45 -11.25 -6.52
N ARG A 120 -0.42 -11.68 -5.25
CA ARG A 120 0.62 -12.55 -4.72
C ARG A 120 0.50 -13.96 -5.31
N ILE A 121 1.50 -14.40 -6.08
CA ILE A 121 1.47 -15.70 -6.78
C ILE A 121 1.70 -16.85 -5.81
N GLU A 122 2.60 -16.69 -4.84
CA GLU A 122 3.00 -17.74 -3.89
C GLU A 122 2.56 -17.37 -2.47
N ARG A 123 1.42 -17.92 -2.04
CA ARG A 123 1.12 -18.01 -0.61
C ARG A 123 1.82 -19.26 -0.07
N GLN A 124 2.92 -19.08 0.64
CA GLN A 124 3.55 -20.15 1.45
C GLN A 124 2.73 -20.47 2.72
N ASP A 125 1.46 -20.06 2.77
CA ASP A 125 0.58 -20.31 3.91
C ASP A 125 0.22 -21.79 4.01
N LYS A 126 0.21 -22.31 5.24
CA LYS A 126 -0.24 -23.68 5.54
C LYS A 126 -1.66 -23.88 4.96
N LYS A 127 -1.88 -25.00 4.24
CA LYS A 127 -3.13 -25.34 3.52
C LYS A 127 -4.41 -25.09 4.33
N PHE A 128 -4.37 -25.24 5.65
CA PHE A 128 -5.48 -25.02 6.57
C PHE A 128 -5.86 -23.52 6.72
N LYS A 129 -4.88 -22.63 6.66
CA LYS A 129 -5.08 -21.17 6.75
C LYS A 129 -5.72 -20.64 5.47
N VAL A 130 -5.30 -21.20 4.33
CA VAL A 130 -5.87 -20.87 3.00
C VAL A 130 -7.33 -21.29 2.91
N LEU A 131 -7.69 -22.47 3.44
CA LEU A 131 -9.08 -22.97 3.43
C LEU A 131 -10.01 -22.09 4.28
N LYS A 132 -9.60 -21.73 5.51
CA LYS A 132 -10.35 -20.81 6.37
C LYS A 132 -10.55 -19.45 5.72
N SER A 133 -9.51 -18.90 5.10
CA SER A 133 -9.57 -17.64 4.35
C SER A 133 -10.59 -17.73 3.21
N LYS A 134 -10.57 -18.79 2.39
CA LYS A 134 -11.53 -18.98 1.28
C LYS A 134 -12.98 -19.02 1.75
N VAL A 135 -13.26 -19.74 2.86
CA VAL A 135 -14.61 -19.81 3.42
C VAL A 135 -15.07 -18.45 3.94
N PHE A 136 -14.19 -17.73 4.66
CA PHE A 136 -14.49 -16.38 5.13
C PHE A 136 -14.82 -15.44 3.97
N TYR A 137 -13.96 -15.37 2.94
CA TYR A 137 -14.17 -14.49 1.80
C TYR A 137 -15.40 -14.87 0.95
N TYR A 138 -15.75 -16.14 0.89
CA TYR A 138 -17.00 -16.58 0.25
C TYR A 138 -18.23 -15.96 0.93
N PHE A 139 -18.31 -16.07 2.27
CA PHE A 139 -19.42 -15.47 3.01
C PHE A 139 -19.37 -13.95 3.02
N PHE A 140 -18.17 -13.36 3.13
CA PHE A 140 -17.98 -11.92 3.06
C PHE A 140 -18.47 -11.35 1.73
N ASN A 141 -18.08 -11.93 0.61
CA ASN A 141 -18.51 -11.52 -0.72
C ASN A 141 -20.02 -11.70 -0.93
N LEU A 142 -20.60 -12.77 -0.38
CA LEU A 142 -22.04 -13.02 -0.45
C LEU A 142 -22.83 -11.95 0.32
N LEU A 143 -22.35 -11.51 1.49
CA LEU A 143 -23.04 -10.55 2.34
C LEU A 143 -22.78 -9.09 1.94
N SER A 144 -21.57 -8.77 1.50
CA SER A 144 -21.17 -7.40 1.14
C SER A 144 -21.48 -7.03 -0.31
N GLY A 145 -21.74 -8.02 -1.18
CA GLY A 145 -21.85 -7.80 -2.63
C GLY A 145 -20.51 -7.43 -3.31
N LEU A 146 -19.40 -7.44 -2.57
CA LEU A 146 -18.07 -7.16 -3.07
C LEU A 146 -17.42 -8.43 -3.62
N ASN A 147 -16.46 -8.27 -4.51
CA ASN A 147 -15.69 -9.38 -5.10
C ASN A 147 -14.25 -9.36 -4.55
N SER A 148 -14.14 -9.39 -3.20
CA SER A 148 -12.85 -9.33 -2.50
C SER A 148 -12.05 -10.60 -2.71
N ASP A 149 -10.80 -10.45 -3.15
CA ASP A 149 -9.87 -11.55 -3.43
C ASP A 149 -8.76 -11.55 -2.37
N PRO A 150 -8.63 -12.62 -1.56
CA PRO A 150 -7.64 -12.70 -0.50
C PRO A 150 -6.18 -12.74 -1.01
N THR A 151 -5.96 -12.89 -2.31
CA THR A 151 -4.62 -12.88 -2.91
C THR A 151 -4.16 -11.48 -3.30
N VAL A 152 -5.07 -10.52 -3.35
CA VAL A 152 -4.77 -9.10 -3.61
C VAL A 152 -4.30 -8.44 -2.33
N ALA A 153 -3.16 -7.76 -2.42
CA ALA A 153 -2.59 -6.94 -1.34
C ALA A 153 -2.93 -5.46 -1.55
N ASN A 154 -2.52 -4.61 -0.59
CA ASN A 154 -2.57 -3.15 -0.77
C ASN A 154 -1.62 -2.69 -1.88
N PHE A 155 -0.62 -3.51 -2.25
CA PHE A 155 0.33 -3.18 -3.30
C PHE A 155 -0.38 -3.00 -4.65
N SER A 156 -0.50 -1.76 -5.04
CA SER A 156 -1.32 -1.35 -6.19
C SER A 156 -0.84 -0.03 -6.75
N ILE A 157 -1.20 0.25 -8.01
CA ILE A 157 -1.10 1.57 -8.60
C ILE A 157 -2.47 2.03 -9.08
N ILE A 158 -2.81 3.27 -8.80
CA ILE A 158 -4.08 3.89 -9.16
C ILE A 158 -3.86 5.23 -9.86
N SER A 159 -4.69 5.56 -10.85
CA SER A 159 -4.65 6.84 -11.55
C SER A 159 -5.12 7.99 -10.65
N ARG A 160 -4.73 9.24 -10.96
CA ARG A 160 -5.20 10.45 -10.26
C ARG A 160 -6.72 10.56 -10.25
N LYS A 161 -7.39 10.09 -11.27
CA LYS A 161 -8.85 10.03 -11.36
C LYS A 161 -9.43 9.16 -10.24
N VAL A 162 -8.84 7.98 -10.00
CA VAL A 162 -9.25 7.08 -8.92
C VAL A 162 -8.93 7.68 -7.55
N VAL A 163 -7.75 8.30 -7.37
CA VAL A 163 -7.41 9.02 -6.13
C VAL A 163 -8.45 10.09 -5.80
N THR A 164 -8.84 10.90 -6.80
CA THR A 164 -9.85 11.94 -6.60
C THR A 164 -11.20 11.36 -6.18
N ALA A 165 -11.63 10.28 -6.82
CA ALA A 165 -12.86 9.58 -6.46
C ALA A 165 -12.78 8.99 -5.04
N TYR A 166 -11.66 8.33 -4.70
CA TYR A 166 -11.42 7.78 -3.37
C TYR A 166 -11.49 8.85 -2.27
N LEU A 167 -10.82 10.00 -2.47
CA LEU A 167 -10.80 11.09 -1.49
C LEU A 167 -12.15 11.83 -1.37
N SER A 168 -13.02 11.73 -2.36
CA SER A 168 -14.38 12.28 -2.28
C SER A 168 -15.34 11.42 -1.45
N PHE A 169 -14.95 10.21 -1.10
CA PHE A 169 -15.74 9.27 -0.32
C PHE A 169 -15.78 9.71 1.16
N LYS A 170 -16.98 9.85 1.73
CA LYS A 170 -17.18 10.47 3.05
C LYS A 170 -17.33 9.48 4.20
N GLU A 171 -17.32 8.20 3.94
CA GLU A 171 -17.44 7.18 4.99
C GLU A 171 -16.16 7.09 5.84
N GLN A 172 -16.32 6.81 7.15
CA GLN A 172 -15.21 6.91 8.09
C GLN A 172 -14.42 5.61 8.27
N ASP A 173 -15.05 4.45 8.12
CA ASP A 173 -14.43 3.14 8.32
C ASP A 173 -14.24 2.43 6.97
N ILE A 174 -13.14 2.77 6.29
CA ILE A 174 -12.95 2.39 4.90
C ILE A 174 -11.66 1.57 4.78
N ASP A 175 -11.81 0.32 4.38
CA ASP A 175 -10.72 -0.48 3.84
C ASP A 175 -10.35 0.02 2.45
N TYR A 176 -9.08 0.38 2.24
CA TYR A 176 -8.57 0.93 0.98
C TYR A 176 -8.94 0.05 -0.23
N THR A 177 -8.65 -1.24 -0.14
CA THR A 177 -8.85 -2.19 -1.24
C THR A 177 -10.33 -2.37 -1.56
N ASN A 178 -11.18 -2.41 -0.53
CA ASN A 178 -12.63 -2.54 -0.70
C ASN A 178 -13.24 -1.31 -1.38
N VAL A 179 -12.79 -0.11 -1.02
CA VAL A 179 -13.26 1.12 -1.70
C VAL A 179 -12.80 1.18 -3.14
N ILE A 180 -11.55 0.86 -3.44
CA ILE A 180 -11.06 0.81 -4.82
C ILE A 180 -11.92 -0.13 -5.66
N ASN A 181 -12.28 -1.31 -5.13
CA ASN A 181 -13.17 -2.25 -5.81
C ASN A 181 -14.60 -1.70 -5.95
N TRP A 182 -15.11 -1.02 -4.92
CA TRP A 182 -16.47 -0.46 -4.92
C TRP A 182 -16.63 0.71 -5.91
N LEU A 183 -15.59 1.50 -6.12
CA LEU A 183 -15.58 2.62 -7.07
C LEU A 183 -15.81 2.17 -8.53
N GLY A 184 -15.61 0.89 -8.85
CA GLY A 184 -15.99 0.31 -10.13
C GLY A 184 -15.15 0.75 -11.32
N PHE A 185 -13.92 1.26 -11.09
CA PHE A 185 -12.97 1.53 -12.16
C PHE A 185 -12.43 0.24 -12.77
N ASP A 186 -11.99 0.31 -14.02
CA ASP A 186 -11.34 -0.83 -14.67
C ASP A 186 -10.08 -1.24 -13.91
N ALA A 187 -10.12 -2.43 -13.33
CA ALA A 187 -9.06 -2.98 -12.50
C ALA A 187 -8.47 -4.23 -13.13
N VAL A 188 -7.14 -4.26 -13.26
CA VAL A 188 -6.41 -5.47 -13.67
C VAL A 188 -5.55 -5.97 -12.52
N LYS A 189 -5.38 -7.29 -12.46
CA LYS A 189 -4.50 -7.94 -11.49
C LYS A 189 -3.25 -8.42 -12.21
N ILE A 190 -2.10 -8.12 -11.65
CA ILE A 190 -0.82 -8.63 -12.17
C ILE A 190 -0.08 -9.40 -11.08
N PRO A 191 0.63 -10.45 -11.46
CA PRO A 191 1.44 -11.22 -10.53
C PRO A 191 2.59 -10.36 -9.98
N VAL A 192 2.73 -10.35 -8.64
CA VAL A 192 3.84 -9.70 -7.94
C VAL A 192 4.54 -10.68 -7.02
N ARG A 193 5.82 -10.46 -6.81
CA ARG A 193 6.62 -11.24 -5.87
C ARG A 193 6.28 -10.83 -4.44
N HIS A 194 6.30 -11.79 -3.54
CA HIS A 194 6.10 -11.53 -2.11
C HIS A 194 7.26 -12.16 -1.34
N ALA A 195 8.07 -11.31 -0.70
CA ALA A 195 9.19 -11.74 0.10
C ALA A 195 8.78 -12.12 1.53
N GLU A 196 9.64 -12.86 2.22
CA GLU A 196 9.49 -13.01 3.66
C GLU A 196 9.76 -11.66 4.36
N ARG A 197 9.04 -11.41 5.46
CA ARG A 197 9.25 -10.20 6.26
C ARG A 197 10.68 -10.16 6.79
N LYS A 198 11.39 -9.08 6.47
CA LYS A 198 12.79 -8.91 6.85
C LYS A 198 12.93 -8.28 8.25
N TYR A 199 12.02 -7.39 8.62
CA TYR A 199 12.04 -6.61 9.86
C TYR A 199 10.66 -6.58 10.52
N GLY A 200 10.64 -6.39 11.85
CA GLY A 200 9.43 -6.22 12.64
C GLY A 200 8.59 -7.48 12.86
N GLU A 201 7.58 -7.34 13.71
CA GLU A 201 6.58 -8.39 13.98
C GLU A 201 5.25 -8.04 13.31
N SER A 202 4.42 -9.05 13.04
CA SER A 202 3.08 -8.85 12.48
C SER A 202 2.21 -8.06 13.46
N SER A 203 1.72 -6.89 13.06
CA SER A 203 0.77 -6.08 13.84
C SER A 203 -0.60 -6.76 14.01
N TYR A 204 -0.89 -7.79 13.23
CA TYR A 204 -2.12 -8.57 13.31
C TYR A 204 -2.01 -9.64 14.39
N ASN A 205 -2.48 -9.32 15.61
CA ASN A 205 -2.64 -10.28 16.68
C ASN A 205 -4.13 -10.69 16.77
N TYR A 206 -4.42 -11.97 17.13
CA TYR A 206 -5.78 -12.53 17.22
C TYR A 206 -6.75 -11.67 18.04
N TRP A 207 -6.27 -10.89 18.99
CA TRP A 207 -7.06 -10.01 19.85
C TRP A 207 -7.53 -8.73 19.15
N LYS A 208 -6.78 -8.20 18.17
CA LYS A 208 -7.17 -7.04 17.35
C LYS A 208 -8.19 -7.35 16.25
N LEU A 209 -8.48 -8.62 16.01
CA LEU A 209 -9.50 -9.06 15.05
C LEU A 209 -10.90 -9.16 15.70
N MET A 210 -11.01 -8.97 17.02
CA MET A 210 -12.26 -9.07 17.78
C MET A 210 -12.74 -7.73 18.37
N GLU A 211 -12.00 -6.65 18.15
CA GLU A 211 -12.42 -5.24 18.39
C GLU A 211 -12.99 -4.62 17.12
#